data_c38ee595b126f5060fd9fb6de6327fbf
#
_entry.id   c38ee595b126f5060fd9fb6de6327fbf
#
_cell.length_a   1.000
_cell.length_b   1.000
_cell.length_c   1.000
_cell.angle_alpha   90.00
_cell.angle_beta   90.00
_cell.angle_gamma   90.00
#
_symmetry.space_group_name_H-M   'P 1'
#
loop_
_entity.id
_entity.type
_entity.pdbx_description
1 polymer ?
#
loop_
_entity_poly.entity_id
_entity_poly.type
_entity_poly.pdbx_seq_one_letter_code
_entity_poly.pdbx_strand_id
1 'polypeptide(L)'
;MKVLVDMNLSPAWAHFRRERGFESIHLSAVGSGRADAELMHWAAERDYILLTADLDFGATLAATRGRRPSVVQVRSDLLAPAAIGDVVVAALRQSQEELVDGALISVDANRARLRILPLKS
;
A
#
# COMPACT_ATOMS: atom_id res chain seq x y z
N MET A 1 -6.74 5.92 -9.35
CA MET A 1 -6.22 5.04 -8.28
C MET A 1 -5.87 5.88 -7.07
N LYS A 2 -6.40 5.53 -5.93
CA LYS A 2 -6.23 6.27 -4.68
C LYS A 2 -5.32 5.49 -3.73
N VAL A 3 -4.38 6.17 -3.11
CA VAL A 3 -3.40 5.57 -2.22
C VAL A 3 -3.54 6.13 -0.80
N LEU A 4 -3.71 5.24 0.17
CA LEU A 4 -3.69 5.58 1.59
C LEU A 4 -2.31 5.23 2.16
N VAL A 5 -1.60 6.21 2.67
CA VAL A 5 -0.26 6.04 3.24
C VAL A 5 -0.37 5.80 4.73
N ASP A 6 0.14 4.66 5.19
CA ASP A 6 0.09 4.24 6.59
C ASP A 6 0.98 5.09 7.49
N MET A 7 0.73 5.03 8.79
CA MET A 7 1.43 5.84 9.81
C MET A 7 2.92 5.53 9.92
N ASN A 8 3.34 4.31 9.56
CA ASN A 8 4.76 3.94 9.60
C ASN A 8 5.58 4.53 8.46
N LEU A 9 4.93 5.23 7.54
CA LEU A 9 5.59 6.02 6.50
C LEU A 9 5.32 7.51 6.73
N SER A 10 6.28 8.35 6.38
CA SER A 10 6.17 9.80 6.55
C SER A 10 5.00 10.38 5.74
N PRO A 11 4.33 11.44 6.23
CA PRO A 11 3.34 12.18 5.43
C PRO A 11 3.89 12.71 4.09
N ALA A 12 5.20 12.89 3.98
CA ALA A 12 5.85 13.27 2.72
C ALA A 12 5.55 12.29 1.57
N TRP A 13 5.24 11.02 1.88
CA TRP A 13 4.83 10.05 0.89
C TRP A 13 3.55 10.44 0.16
N ALA A 14 2.56 10.99 0.86
CA ALA A 14 1.32 11.43 0.23
C ALA A 14 1.58 12.58 -0.75
N HIS A 15 2.44 13.54 -0.36
CA HIS A 15 2.82 14.65 -1.21
C HIS A 15 3.59 14.17 -2.44
N PHE A 16 4.58 13.30 -2.24
CA PHE A 16 5.37 12.71 -3.33
C PHE A 16 4.47 12.01 -4.35
N ARG A 17 3.47 11.26 -3.90
CA ARG A 17 2.55 10.53 -4.75
C ARG A 17 1.67 11.48 -5.57
N ARG A 18 1.19 12.55 -4.96
CA ARG A 18 0.37 13.54 -5.66
C ARG A 18 1.15 14.21 -6.78
N GLU A 19 2.44 14.48 -6.57
CA GLU A 19 3.31 15.02 -7.62
C GLU A 19 3.50 14.06 -8.79
N ARG A 20 3.36 12.76 -8.56
CA ARG A 20 3.48 11.72 -9.58
C ARG A 20 2.14 11.32 -10.20
N GLY A 21 1.06 12.07 -9.91
CA GLY A 21 -0.24 11.88 -10.53
C GLY A 21 -1.17 10.89 -9.83
N PHE A 22 -0.85 10.49 -8.60
CA PHE A 22 -1.72 9.63 -7.81
C PHE A 22 -2.46 10.43 -6.75
N GLU A 23 -3.76 10.20 -6.60
CA GLU A 23 -4.52 10.73 -5.49
C GLU A 23 -4.08 10.00 -4.22
N SER A 24 -3.53 10.73 -3.25
CA SER A 24 -2.94 10.14 -2.06
C SER A 24 -3.30 10.92 -0.81
N ILE A 25 -3.50 10.18 0.28
CA ILE A 25 -3.75 10.75 1.60
C ILE A 25 -2.94 9.96 2.62
N HIS A 26 -2.42 10.66 3.63
CA HIS A 26 -1.74 10.02 4.75
C HIS A 26 -2.76 9.69 5.85
N LEU A 27 -2.59 8.56 6.53
CA LEU A 27 -3.52 8.10 7.55
C LEU A 27 -3.72 9.12 8.67
N SER A 28 -2.72 9.94 8.98
CA SER A 28 -2.83 11.00 10.00
C SER A 28 -3.94 12.01 9.69
N ALA A 29 -4.32 12.16 8.42
CA ALA A 29 -5.38 13.08 8.00
C ALA A 29 -6.78 12.51 8.18
N VAL A 30 -6.92 11.19 8.34
CA VAL A 30 -8.22 10.51 8.47
C VAL A 30 -8.43 9.85 9.84
N GLY A 31 -7.45 9.97 10.72
CA GLY A 31 -7.50 9.39 12.06
C GLY A 31 -6.61 8.17 12.22
N SER A 32 -5.82 8.18 13.27
CA SER A 32 -4.90 7.10 13.63
C SER A 32 -5.51 6.22 14.73
N GLY A 33 -4.79 5.16 15.09
CA GLY A 33 -5.16 4.30 16.22
C GLY A 33 -6.14 3.19 15.88
N ARG A 34 -6.41 2.96 14.60
CA ARG A 34 -7.24 1.82 14.20
C ARG A 34 -6.42 0.55 14.17
N ALA A 35 -7.07 -0.56 14.54
CA ALA A 35 -6.49 -1.88 14.33
C ALA A 35 -6.33 -2.14 12.82
N ASP A 36 -5.37 -3.00 12.44
CA ASP A 36 -5.10 -3.31 11.04
C ASP A 36 -6.34 -3.77 10.28
N ALA A 37 -7.16 -4.61 10.89
CA ALA A 37 -8.39 -5.11 10.26
C ALA A 37 -9.38 -3.98 9.98
N GLU A 38 -9.53 -3.03 10.91
CA GLU A 38 -10.41 -1.86 10.72
C GLU A 38 -9.88 -0.95 9.63
N LEU A 39 -8.57 -0.73 9.60
CA LEU A 39 -7.93 0.09 8.59
C LEU A 39 -8.13 -0.52 7.19
N MET A 40 -7.95 -1.81 7.06
CA MET A 40 -8.14 -2.52 5.80
C MET A 40 -9.59 -2.43 5.33
N HIS A 41 -10.54 -2.59 6.24
CA HIS A 41 -11.96 -2.47 5.91
C HIS A 41 -12.30 -1.05 5.45
N TRP A 42 -11.82 -0.05 6.17
CA TRP A 42 -12.01 1.37 5.83
C TRP A 42 -11.46 1.69 4.43
N ALA A 43 -10.26 1.22 4.14
CA ALA A 43 -9.61 1.43 2.86
C ALA A 43 -10.35 0.72 1.71
N ALA A 44 -10.79 -0.51 1.94
CA ALA A 44 -11.52 -1.31 0.96
C ALA A 44 -12.84 -0.65 0.57
N GLU A 45 -13.59 -0.15 1.56
CA GLU A 45 -14.88 0.51 1.31
C GLU A 45 -14.75 1.77 0.47
N ARG A 46 -13.59 2.41 0.49
CA ARG A 46 -13.34 3.69 -0.19
C ARG A 46 -12.44 3.56 -1.41
N ASP A 47 -12.15 2.33 -1.81
CA ASP A 47 -11.31 2.01 -2.97
C ASP A 47 -9.88 2.56 -2.88
N TYR A 48 -9.32 2.62 -1.67
CA TYR A 48 -7.93 2.95 -1.46
C TYR A 48 -7.04 1.71 -1.59
N ILE A 49 -5.84 1.93 -2.14
CA ILE A 49 -4.72 1.00 -2.05
C ILE A 49 -3.91 1.41 -0.84
N LEU A 50 -3.57 0.46 0.02
CA LEU A 50 -2.79 0.74 1.22
C LEU A 50 -1.30 0.65 0.93
N LEU A 51 -0.58 1.73 1.18
CA LEU A 51 0.89 1.77 1.11
C LEU A 51 1.44 1.75 2.55
N THR A 52 2.24 0.75 2.87
CA THR A 52 2.71 0.53 4.24
C THR A 52 4.11 -0.06 4.27
N ALA A 53 4.83 0.18 5.37
CA ALA A 53 6.07 -0.53 5.70
C ALA A 53 5.83 -1.69 6.68
N ASP A 54 4.60 -1.86 7.15
CA ASP A 54 4.23 -2.97 8.04
C ASP A 54 4.01 -4.24 7.22
N LEU A 55 4.77 -5.28 7.50
CA LEU A 55 4.70 -6.54 6.77
C LEU A 55 3.60 -7.48 7.29
N ASP A 56 2.92 -7.13 8.37
CA ASP A 56 1.87 -7.95 8.97
C ASP A 56 0.56 -7.93 8.17
N PHE A 57 0.38 -6.96 7.29
CA PHE A 57 -0.81 -6.90 6.43
C PHE A 57 -0.93 -8.11 5.50
N GLY A 58 0.20 -8.64 5.04
CA GLY A 58 0.19 -9.88 4.26
C GLY A 58 -0.42 -11.04 5.03
N ALA A 59 -0.05 -11.18 6.31
CA ALA A 59 -0.61 -12.22 7.17
C ALA A 59 -2.12 -12.02 7.38
N THR A 60 -2.56 -10.78 7.58
CA THR A 60 -3.99 -10.47 7.72
C THR A 60 -4.77 -10.82 6.46
N LEU A 61 -4.25 -10.49 5.29
CA LEU A 61 -4.86 -10.83 4.01
C LEU A 61 -4.96 -12.36 3.83
N ALA A 62 -3.91 -13.08 4.20
CA ALA A 62 -3.92 -14.55 4.11
C ALA A 62 -4.95 -15.14 5.05
N ALA A 63 -5.03 -14.65 6.30
CA ALA A 63 -5.95 -15.14 7.29
C ALA A 63 -7.42 -14.90 6.94
N THR A 64 -7.73 -13.74 6.37
CA THR A 64 -9.10 -13.35 6.02
C THR A 64 -9.50 -13.80 4.64
N ARG A 65 -8.54 -14.21 3.80
CA ARG A 65 -8.72 -14.48 2.36
C ARG A 65 -9.32 -13.27 1.64
N GLY A 66 -8.97 -12.07 2.11
CA GLY A 66 -9.49 -10.83 1.56
C GLY A 66 -8.94 -10.54 0.17
N ARG A 67 -9.76 -9.93 -0.67
CA ARG A 67 -9.39 -9.45 -1.99
C ARG A 67 -9.02 -7.98 -1.99
N ARG A 68 -9.50 -7.26 -1.01
CA ARG A 68 -9.31 -5.82 -0.88
C ARG A 68 -9.11 -5.44 0.58
N PRO A 69 -8.40 -4.35 0.82
CA PRO A 69 -7.75 -3.49 -0.18
C PRO A 69 -6.53 -4.18 -0.76
N SER A 70 -6.09 -3.72 -1.93
CA SER A 70 -4.74 -4.04 -2.39
C SER A 70 -3.75 -3.38 -1.46
N VAL A 71 -2.61 -4.04 -1.23
CA VAL A 71 -1.58 -3.58 -0.31
C VAL A 71 -0.24 -3.53 -1.04
N VAL A 72 0.47 -2.42 -0.90
CA VAL A 72 1.85 -2.28 -1.33
C VAL A 72 2.73 -2.16 -0.09
N GLN A 73 3.54 -3.18 0.15
CA GLN A 73 4.47 -3.25 1.28
C GLN A 73 5.85 -2.78 0.84
N VAL A 74 6.40 -1.81 1.57
CA VAL A 74 7.76 -1.33 1.32
C VAL A 74 8.71 -2.06 2.25
N ARG A 75 9.61 -2.86 1.67
CA ARG A 75 10.60 -3.67 2.39
C ARG A 75 11.98 -3.05 2.20
N SER A 76 12.29 -2.03 2.96
CA SER A 76 13.57 -1.32 2.86
C SER A 76 13.92 -0.69 4.20
N ASP A 77 15.21 -0.61 4.49
CA ASP A 77 15.70 0.14 5.64
C ASP A 77 15.61 1.65 5.39
N LEU A 78 15.54 2.07 4.13
CA LEU A 78 15.43 3.46 3.72
C LEU A 78 14.00 3.73 3.25
N LEU A 79 13.17 4.28 4.12
CA LEU A 79 11.74 4.45 3.87
C LEU A 79 11.35 5.84 3.35
N ALA A 80 12.31 6.73 3.13
CA ALA A 80 12.01 8.06 2.60
C ALA A 80 11.65 7.99 1.11
N PRO A 81 10.70 8.83 0.62
CA PRO A 81 10.36 8.87 -0.80
C PRO A 81 11.57 9.12 -1.70
N ALA A 82 12.53 9.94 -1.26
CA ALA A 82 13.74 10.21 -2.02
C ALA A 82 14.61 8.96 -2.25
N ALA A 83 14.53 7.97 -1.34
CA ALA A 83 15.34 6.76 -1.42
C ALA A 83 14.66 5.66 -2.26
N ILE A 84 13.35 5.44 -2.11
CA ILE A 84 12.66 4.30 -2.70
C ILE A 84 11.39 4.68 -3.48
N GLY A 85 11.04 5.97 -3.49
CA GLY A 85 9.78 6.42 -4.08
C GLY A 85 9.61 6.08 -5.55
N ASP A 86 10.65 6.20 -6.36
CA ASP A 86 10.57 5.92 -7.80
C ASP A 86 10.30 4.44 -8.07
N VAL A 87 10.87 3.53 -7.28
CA VAL A 87 10.62 2.09 -7.40
C VAL A 87 9.15 1.80 -7.07
N VAL A 88 8.62 2.42 -6.04
CA VAL A 88 7.22 2.26 -5.62
C VAL A 88 6.27 2.82 -6.69
N VAL A 89 6.56 4.00 -7.25
CA VAL A 89 5.75 4.58 -8.33
C VAL A 89 5.73 3.67 -9.55
N ALA A 90 6.89 3.15 -9.94
CA ALA A 90 6.99 2.22 -11.06
C ALA A 90 6.14 0.98 -10.83
N ALA A 91 6.20 0.40 -9.63
CA ALA A 91 5.38 -0.77 -9.27
C ALA A 91 3.89 -0.47 -9.37
N LEU A 92 3.45 0.69 -8.87
CA LEU A 92 2.05 1.10 -8.96
C LEU A 92 1.59 1.25 -10.41
N ARG A 93 2.39 1.90 -11.25
CA ARG A 93 2.05 2.14 -12.65
C ARG A 93 2.00 0.85 -13.46
N GLN A 94 2.94 -0.06 -13.24
CA GLN A 94 3.01 -1.33 -13.96
C GLN A 94 1.92 -2.32 -13.57
N SER A 95 1.35 -2.16 -12.37
CA SER A 95 0.41 -3.12 -11.80
C SER A 95 -0.98 -2.53 -11.53
N GLN A 96 -1.38 -1.50 -12.25
CA GLN A 96 -2.65 -0.82 -12.01
C GLN A 96 -3.85 -1.76 -12.10
N GLU A 97 -3.92 -2.62 -13.13
CA GLU A 97 -5.04 -3.55 -13.31
C GLU A 97 -5.12 -4.54 -12.16
N GLU A 98 -3.99 -5.11 -11.78
CA GLU A 98 -3.93 -6.07 -10.68
C GLU A 98 -4.29 -5.42 -9.35
N LEU A 99 -3.86 -4.16 -9.13
CA LEU A 99 -4.18 -3.43 -7.90
C LEU A 99 -5.66 -3.06 -7.82
N VAL A 100 -6.30 -2.76 -8.93
CA VAL A 100 -7.75 -2.51 -8.97
C VAL A 100 -8.52 -3.79 -8.64
N ASP A 101 -8.08 -4.93 -9.15
CA ASP A 101 -8.74 -6.22 -8.93
C ASP A 101 -8.44 -6.82 -7.55
N GLY A 102 -7.30 -6.50 -6.99
CA GLY A 102 -6.84 -7.00 -5.70
C GLY A 102 -5.48 -7.69 -5.82
N ALA A 103 -4.45 -7.07 -5.24
CA ALA A 103 -3.10 -7.61 -5.26
C ALA A 103 -2.32 -7.19 -4.01
N LEU A 104 -1.32 -8.00 -3.67
CA LEU A 104 -0.30 -7.67 -2.68
C LEU A 104 1.02 -7.51 -3.42
N ILE A 105 1.62 -6.34 -3.33
CA ILE A 105 2.94 -6.08 -3.91
C ILE A 105 3.93 -5.83 -2.79
N SER A 106 5.07 -6.51 -2.84
CA SER A 106 6.20 -6.26 -1.96
C SER A 106 7.30 -5.58 -2.77
N VAL A 107 7.71 -4.39 -2.36
CA VAL A 107 8.69 -3.56 -3.06
C VAL A 107 9.94 -3.42 -2.22
N ASP A 108 11.10 -3.74 -2.78
CA ASP A 108 12.40 -3.40 -2.20
C ASP A 108 13.20 -2.54 -3.20
N ALA A 109 14.43 -2.18 -2.87
CA ALA A 109 15.26 -1.31 -3.71
C ALA A 109 15.55 -1.89 -5.10
N ASN A 110 15.44 -3.21 -5.26
CA ASN A 110 15.85 -3.92 -6.46
C ASN A 110 14.68 -4.43 -7.31
N ARG A 111 13.52 -4.70 -6.69
CA ARG A 111 12.41 -5.33 -7.41
C ARG A 111 11.07 -5.18 -6.67
N ALA A 112 10.01 -5.50 -7.40
CA ALA A 112 8.66 -5.64 -6.85
C ALA A 112 8.18 -7.07 -7.12
N ARG A 113 7.50 -7.67 -6.14
CA ARG A 113 6.83 -8.98 -6.26
C ARG A 113 5.34 -8.79 -6.11
N LEU A 114 4.59 -9.37 -7.02
CA LEU A 114 3.14 -9.27 -7.03
C LEU A 114 2.49 -10.62 -6.75
N ARG A 115 1.47 -10.61 -5.89
CA ARG A 115 0.62 -11.77 -5.63
C ARG A 115 -0.83 -11.36 -5.77
N ILE A 116 -1.60 -12.13 -6.53
CA ILE A 116 -3.03 -11.87 -6.73
C ILE A 116 -3.81 -12.27 -5.48
N LEU A 117 -4.77 -11.44 -5.08
CA LEU A 117 -5.64 -11.73 -3.96
C LEU A 117 -6.87 -12.52 -4.43
N PRO A 118 -7.45 -13.41 -3.61
CA PRO A 118 -7.02 -13.71 -2.25
C PRO A 118 -5.74 -14.54 -2.23
N LEU A 119 -4.96 -14.39 -1.16
CA LEU A 119 -3.73 -15.15 -1.00
C LEU A 119 -4.07 -16.62 -0.74
N LYS A 120 -3.38 -17.50 -1.45
CA LYS A 120 -3.48 -18.94 -1.22
C LYS A 120 -2.57 -19.33 -0.05
N SER A 121 -3.12 -20.08 0.86
CA SER A 121 -2.35 -20.62 2.00
C SER A 121 -1.46 -21.77 1.54
#